data_e844e6b8c337cffd075650676ffb2a59
#
_entry.id   e844e6b8c337cffd075650676ffb2a59
#
_cell.length_a   1.000
_cell.length_b   1.000
_cell.length_c   1.000
_cell.angle_alpha   90.00
_cell.angle_beta   90.00
_cell.angle_gamma   90.00
#
_symmetry.space_group_name_H-M   'P 1'
#
loop_
_entity.id
_entity.type
_entity.pdbx_description
1 polymer ?
#
loop_
_entity_poly.entity_id
_entity_poly.type
_entity_poly.pdbx_seq_one_letter_code
_entity_poly.pdbx_strand_id
1 'polypeptide(L)'
;MEKITSFTIDHIKLQPGLYVSRKDHIGAETVTTFDLRLTKPNDEPVMNTAEVHTIEHLAATYLRNEPNWREKVVYFGPMGCRTGFYLLLAGDYSSREVLPLVTACFRFIRDYRDAVPGASPKDCGNYLDMNLSMANYWGAKYVGVLENADETRLNYPE
;
A
#
# COMPACT_ATOMS: atom_id res chain seq x y z
N MET A 1 12.26 -21.62 -15.60
CA MET A 1 11.29 -20.50 -15.43
C MET A 1 12.08 -19.24 -15.19
N GLU A 2 11.75 -18.15 -15.88
CA GLU A 2 12.35 -16.84 -15.62
C GLU A 2 11.78 -16.24 -14.33
N LYS A 3 12.60 -15.42 -13.63
CA LYS A 3 12.13 -14.71 -12.45
C LYS A 3 11.14 -13.62 -12.86
N ILE A 4 10.04 -13.49 -12.13
CA ILE A 4 9.09 -12.36 -12.29
C ILE A 4 9.69 -11.09 -11.70
N THR A 5 9.23 -9.92 -12.14
CA THR A 5 9.76 -8.61 -11.76
C THR A 5 9.90 -8.42 -10.24
N SER A 6 8.90 -8.83 -9.46
CA SER A 6 8.94 -8.72 -8.00
C SER A 6 10.02 -9.57 -7.31
N PHE A 7 10.57 -10.58 -8.00
CA PHE A 7 11.67 -11.42 -7.47
C PHE A 7 13.05 -10.93 -7.93
N THR A 8 13.14 -9.88 -8.73
CA THR A 8 14.41 -9.28 -9.17
C THR A 8 14.88 -8.16 -8.23
N ILE A 9 14.01 -7.68 -7.35
CA ILE A 9 14.34 -6.63 -6.37
C ILE A 9 15.20 -7.24 -5.25
N ASP A 10 16.27 -6.55 -4.88
CA ASP A 10 17.11 -6.95 -3.75
C ASP A 10 16.40 -6.65 -2.41
N HIS A 11 15.72 -7.65 -1.86
CA HIS A 11 14.98 -7.54 -0.60
C HIS A 11 15.88 -7.38 0.65
N ILE A 12 17.19 -7.62 0.52
CA ILE A 12 18.15 -7.38 1.62
C ILE A 12 18.42 -5.89 1.76
N LYS A 13 18.54 -5.19 0.62
CA LYS A 13 18.77 -3.74 0.57
C LYS A 13 17.48 -2.92 0.71
N LEU A 14 16.32 -3.50 0.38
CA LEU A 14 15.04 -2.80 0.32
C LEU A 14 14.65 -2.21 1.68
N GLN A 15 14.32 -0.94 1.69
CA GLN A 15 13.88 -0.20 2.88
C GLN A 15 12.36 0.07 2.81
N PRO A 16 11.72 0.42 3.94
CA PRO A 16 10.37 1.00 3.89
C PRO A 16 10.35 2.25 3.00
N GLY A 17 9.33 2.36 2.15
CA GLY A 17 9.25 3.44 1.16
C GLY A 17 8.05 3.28 0.22
N LEU A 18 8.04 4.05 -0.84
CA LEU A 18 7.03 4.04 -1.90
C LEU A 18 7.72 3.94 -3.26
N TYR A 19 7.54 2.83 -3.95
CA TYR A 19 8.30 2.52 -5.15
C TYR A 19 7.37 2.24 -6.34
N VAL A 20 7.78 2.62 -7.55
CA VAL A 20 7.20 2.07 -8.77
C VAL A 20 7.71 0.64 -8.92
N SER A 21 6.81 -0.35 -8.76
CA SER A 21 7.15 -1.75 -8.91
C SER A 21 7.30 -2.12 -10.39
N ARG A 22 6.31 -1.73 -11.19
CA ARG A 22 6.33 -1.94 -12.64
C ARG A 22 5.29 -1.05 -13.33
N LYS A 23 5.41 -0.94 -14.64
CA LYS A 23 4.43 -0.33 -15.54
C LYS A 23 4.02 -1.36 -16.58
N ASP A 24 2.73 -1.67 -16.64
CA ASP A 24 2.17 -2.60 -17.60
C ASP A 24 1.44 -1.80 -18.70
N HIS A 25 1.74 -2.10 -19.96
CA HIS A 25 1.07 -1.52 -21.11
C HIS A 25 -0.01 -2.47 -21.62
N ILE A 26 -1.27 -2.02 -21.62
CA ILE A 26 -2.43 -2.80 -22.00
C ILE A 26 -3.13 -2.04 -23.15
N GLY A 27 -2.83 -2.40 -24.39
CA GLY A 27 -3.23 -1.62 -25.56
C GLY A 27 -2.55 -0.25 -25.55
N ALA A 28 -3.34 0.82 -25.61
CA ALA A 28 -2.86 2.20 -25.53
C ALA A 28 -2.73 2.73 -24.10
N GLU A 29 -3.17 1.96 -23.11
CA GLU A 29 -3.21 2.37 -21.71
C GLU A 29 -2.02 1.85 -20.92
N THR A 30 -1.68 2.57 -19.85
CA THR A 30 -0.65 2.16 -18.89
C THR A 30 -1.29 1.93 -17.52
N VAL A 31 -0.86 0.88 -16.83
CA VAL A 31 -1.16 0.66 -15.41
C VAL A 31 0.14 0.70 -14.63
N THR A 32 0.24 1.61 -13.66
CA THR A 32 1.40 1.69 -12.76
C THR A 32 1.08 0.94 -11.47
N THR A 33 1.93 -0.03 -11.13
CA THR A 33 1.89 -0.74 -9.85
C THR A 33 2.90 -0.14 -8.89
N PHE A 34 2.41 0.32 -7.73
CA PHE A 34 3.24 0.84 -6.64
C PHE A 34 3.41 -0.18 -5.53
N ASP A 35 4.63 -0.30 -5.04
CA ASP A 35 5.01 -1.04 -3.85
C ASP A 35 5.00 -0.07 -2.65
N LEU A 36 4.03 -0.25 -1.77
CA LEU A 36 3.92 0.48 -0.50
C LEU A 36 4.59 -0.38 0.58
N ARG A 37 5.89 -0.18 0.77
CA ARG A 37 6.67 -0.99 1.71
C ARG A 37 6.65 -0.40 3.10
N LEU A 38 5.95 -1.05 4.05
CA LEU A 38 5.78 -0.57 5.42
C LEU A 38 6.88 -1.03 6.36
N THR A 39 7.43 -2.23 6.12
CA THR A 39 8.47 -2.81 6.97
C THR A 39 9.69 -3.19 6.15
N LYS A 40 10.87 -3.14 6.77
CA LYS A 40 12.11 -3.63 6.14
C LYS A 40 12.03 -5.15 6.01
N PRO A 41 12.08 -5.70 4.78
CA PRO A 41 11.99 -7.14 4.58
C PRO A 41 13.08 -7.92 5.33
N ASN A 42 12.69 -9.05 5.93
CA ASN A 42 13.58 -9.97 6.63
C ASN A 42 14.35 -9.38 7.84
N ASP A 43 13.99 -8.18 8.29
CA ASP A 43 14.67 -7.47 9.39
C ASP A 43 13.68 -7.00 10.46
N GLU A 44 12.57 -6.37 10.06
CA GLU A 44 11.51 -5.95 10.97
C GLU A 44 10.39 -7.00 11.09
N PRO A 45 9.65 -7.01 12.21
CA PRO A 45 8.40 -7.79 12.31
C PRO A 45 7.41 -7.42 11.20
N VAL A 46 6.72 -8.43 10.69
CA VAL A 46 5.65 -8.23 9.69
C VAL A 46 4.31 -7.92 10.36
N MET A 47 3.39 -7.32 9.60
CA MET A 47 2.01 -7.11 10.05
C MET A 47 1.28 -8.45 10.23
N ASN A 48 0.39 -8.54 11.23
CA ASN A 48 -0.51 -9.69 11.38
C ASN A 48 -1.68 -9.60 10.39
N THR A 49 -2.39 -10.72 10.20
CA THR A 49 -3.49 -10.81 9.20
C THR A 49 -4.60 -9.80 9.46
N ALA A 50 -5.05 -9.64 10.70
CA ALA A 50 -6.10 -8.69 11.06
C ALA A 50 -5.69 -7.23 10.84
N GLU A 51 -4.42 -6.90 11.03
CA GLU A 51 -3.83 -5.58 10.78
C GLU A 51 -3.84 -5.27 9.29
N VAL A 52 -3.34 -6.19 8.50
CA VAL A 52 -3.32 -6.13 7.02
C VAL A 52 -4.73 -5.97 6.46
N HIS A 53 -5.67 -6.78 6.93
CA HIS A 53 -7.06 -6.79 6.49
C HIS A 53 -7.76 -5.46 6.82
N THR A 54 -7.52 -4.92 8.02
CA THR A 54 -8.07 -3.61 8.42
C THR A 54 -7.53 -2.48 7.54
N ILE A 55 -6.21 -2.46 7.29
CA ILE A 55 -5.57 -1.47 6.40
C ILE A 55 -6.14 -1.57 4.98
N GLU A 56 -6.33 -2.80 4.47
CA GLU A 56 -6.93 -3.02 3.15
C GLU A 56 -8.32 -2.37 3.04
N HIS A 57 -9.22 -2.63 4.00
CA HIS A 57 -10.56 -2.03 4.01
C HIS A 57 -10.53 -0.50 4.08
N LEU A 58 -9.71 0.06 4.97
CA LEU A 58 -9.60 1.51 5.15
C LEU A 58 -9.00 2.19 3.92
N ALA A 59 -7.90 1.67 3.39
CA ALA A 59 -7.23 2.23 2.23
C ALA A 59 -8.09 2.14 0.96
N ALA A 60 -8.69 0.97 0.71
CA ALA A 60 -9.57 0.78 -0.44
C ALA A 60 -10.77 1.75 -0.40
N THR A 61 -11.36 1.94 0.79
CA THR A 61 -12.45 2.89 0.98
C THR A 61 -11.99 4.32 0.75
N TYR A 62 -10.86 4.73 1.34
CA TYR A 62 -10.31 6.07 1.15
C TYR A 62 -10.03 6.37 -0.32
N LEU A 63 -9.25 5.51 -0.97
CA LEU A 63 -8.78 5.71 -2.34
C LEU A 63 -9.93 5.80 -3.35
N ARG A 64 -10.97 4.98 -3.18
CA ARG A 64 -12.15 4.99 -4.06
C ARG A 64 -13.14 6.10 -3.75
N ASN A 65 -12.95 6.87 -2.69
CA ASN A 65 -13.71 8.07 -2.35
C ASN A 65 -12.90 9.36 -2.55
N GLU A 66 -11.61 9.27 -2.88
CA GLU A 66 -10.78 10.46 -3.14
C GLU A 66 -11.16 11.07 -4.50
N PRO A 67 -11.62 12.35 -4.57
CA PRO A 67 -12.25 12.90 -5.76
C PRO A 67 -11.36 12.93 -7.01
N ASN A 68 -10.05 13.12 -6.85
CA ASN A 68 -9.12 13.27 -7.96
C ASN A 68 -8.54 11.93 -8.47
N TRP A 69 -8.65 10.88 -7.66
CA TRP A 69 -7.99 9.60 -7.93
C TRP A 69 -8.93 8.40 -8.06
N ARG A 70 -10.16 8.46 -7.53
CA ARG A 70 -11.10 7.33 -7.47
C ARG A 70 -11.29 6.60 -8.80
N GLU A 71 -11.36 7.35 -9.91
CA GLU A 71 -11.55 6.78 -11.25
C GLU A 71 -10.29 6.12 -11.83
N LYS A 72 -9.14 6.34 -11.18
CA LYS A 72 -7.85 5.79 -11.58
C LYS A 72 -7.45 4.56 -10.76
N VAL A 73 -8.13 4.32 -9.64
CA VAL A 73 -7.82 3.19 -8.75
C VAL A 73 -8.26 1.88 -9.39
N VAL A 74 -7.30 1.04 -9.74
CA VAL A 74 -7.53 -0.30 -10.29
C VAL A 74 -7.64 -1.32 -9.14
N TYR A 75 -6.67 -1.30 -8.22
CA TYR A 75 -6.61 -2.25 -7.12
C TYR A 75 -5.75 -1.71 -5.97
N PHE A 76 -6.13 -2.07 -4.75
CA PHE A 76 -5.30 -1.97 -3.55
C PHE A 76 -5.41 -3.27 -2.77
N GLY A 77 -4.29 -3.84 -2.36
CA GLY A 77 -4.29 -5.08 -1.58
C GLY A 77 -2.92 -5.45 -1.03
N PRO A 78 -2.90 -6.37 -0.05
CA PRO A 78 -1.68 -6.74 0.66
C PRO A 78 -0.76 -7.64 -0.17
N MET A 79 0.52 -7.57 0.14
CA MET A 79 1.49 -8.59 -0.27
C MET A 79 1.39 -9.81 0.63
N GLY A 80 1.55 -11.00 0.06
CA GLY A 80 1.53 -12.25 0.81
C GLY A 80 2.60 -12.36 1.91
N CYS A 81 3.73 -11.65 1.77
CA CYS A 81 4.78 -11.57 2.79
C CYS A 81 4.42 -10.64 3.97
N ARG A 82 3.33 -9.88 3.89
CA ARG A 82 2.81 -8.97 4.92
C ARG A 82 3.78 -7.84 5.32
N THR A 83 4.66 -7.45 4.40
CA THR A 83 5.59 -6.33 4.60
C THR A 83 5.09 -5.04 3.96
N GLY A 84 4.02 -5.10 3.19
CA GLY A 84 3.45 -3.95 2.48
C GLY A 84 2.24 -4.28 1.65
N PHE A 85 1.89 -3.34 0.77
CA PHE A 85 0.71 -3.39 -0.10
C PHE A 85 1.09 -3.02 -1.53
N TYR A 86 0.25 -3.45 -2.48
CA TYR A 86 0.27 -2.95 -3.84
C TYR A 86 -0.90 -1.99 -4.09
N LEU A 87 -0.58 -0.86 -4.72
CA LEU A 87 -1.56 0.06 -5.30
C LEU A 87 -1.37 0.08 -6.82
N LEU A 88 -2.41 -0.24 -7.56
CA LEU A 88 -2.45 -0.17 -9.02
C LEU A 88 -3.29 1.03 -9.44
N LEU A 89 -2.70 1.91 -10.26
CA LEU A 89 -3.38 3.08 -10.82
C LEU A 89 -3.36 3.02 -12.34
N ALA A 90 -4.49 3.33 -12.95
CA ALA A 90 -4.59 3.58 -14.39
C ALA A 90 -3.89 4.90 -14.72
N GLY A 91 -2.86 4.83 -15.54
CA GLY A 91 -2.00 5.95 -15.94
C GLY A 91 -0.53 5.67 -15.69
N ASP A 92 0.30 6.56 -16.21
CA ASP A 92 1.77 6.53 -16.04
C ASP A 92 2.17 7.54 -14.98
N TYR A 93 2.57 7.05 -13.80
CA TYR A 93 2.92 7.88 -12.65
C TYR A 93 4.26 7.47 -12.05
N SER A 94 4.96 8.44 -11.47
CA SER A 94 6.13 8.26 -10.62
C SER A 94 5.72 8.13 -9.13
N SER A 95 6.61 7.58 -8.30
CA SER A 95 6.41 7.53 -6.84
C SER A 95 6.20 8.92 -6.25
N ARG A 96 6.90 9.93 -6.76
CA ARG A 96 6.82 11.32 -6.30
C ARG A 96 5.45 11.94 -6.56
N GLU A 97 4.82 11.64 -7.70
CA GLU A 97 3.50 12.16 -8.05
C GLU A 97 2.40 11.60 -7.17
N VAL A 98 2.52 10.34 -6.75
CA VAL A 98 1.51 9.67 -5.91
C VAL A 98 1.81 9.76 -4.40
N LEU A 99 2.98 10.24 -4.01
CA LEU A 99 3.38 10.39 -2.61
C LEU A 99 2.36 11.18 -1.78
N PRO A 100 1.80 12.32 -2.24
CA PRO A 100 0.77 13.05 -1.49
C PRO A 100 -0.52 12.23 -1.28
N LEU A 101 -0.97 11.48 -2.28
CA LEU A 101 -2.14 10.62 -2.19
C LEU A 101 -1.95 9.53 -1.13
N VAL A 102 -0.83 8.81 -1.21
CA VAL A 102 -0.51 7.70 -0.31
C VAL A 102 -0.32 8.23 1.12
N THR A 103 0.35 9.36 1.29
CA THR A 103 0.51 10.00 2.60
C THR A 103 -0.83 10.38 3.21
N ALA A 104 -1.73 10.99 2.45
CA ALA A 104 -3.06 11.36 2.92
C ALA A 104 -3.90 10.12 3.29
N CYS A 105 -3.84 9.05 2.48
CA CYS A 105 -4.49 7.78 2.77
C CYS A 105 -4.00 7.18 4.11
N PHE A 106 -2.71 7.15 4.35
CA PHE A 106 -2.16 6.58 5.59
C PHE A 106 -2.32 7.50 6.80
N ARG A 107 -2.43 8.82 6.62
CA ARG A 107 -2.90 9.74 7.69
C ARG A 107 -4.35 9.44 8.07
N PHE A 108 -5.22 9.21 7.10
CA PHE A 108 -6.59 8.76 7.33
C PHE A 108 -6.62 7.47 8.14
N ILE A 109 -5.82 6.45 7.79
CA ILE A 109 -5.72 5.18 8.52
C ILE A 109 -5.22 5.42 9.96
N ARG A 110 -4.17 6.22 10.13
CA ARG A 110 -3.62 6.59 11.46
C ARG A 110 -4.67 7.18 12.38
N ASP A 111 -5.52 8.04 11.84
CA ASP A 111 -6.45 8.86 12.61
C ASP A 111 -7.86 8.27 12.69
N TYR A 112 -8.13 7.17 12.01
CA TYR A 112 -9.45 6.55 11.95
C TYR A 112 -9.88 5.97 13.31
N ARG A 113 -11.15 6.22 13.73
CA ARG A 113 -11.66 5.79 15.05
C ARG A 113 -13.06 5.18 15.01
N ASP A 114 -13.68 5.13 13.82
CA ASP A 114 -15.03 4.59 13.66
C ASP A 114 -15.00 3.07 13.35
N ALA A 115 -16.18 2.48 13.13
CA ALA A 115 -16.28 1.10 12.67
C ALA A 115 -15.58 0.92 11.31
N VAL A 116 -14.82 -0.16 11.17
CA VAL A 116 -14.11 -0.45 9.92
C VAL A 116 -15.12 -0.65 8.79
N PRO A 117 -15.00 0.09 7.67
CA PRO A 117 -15.93 -0.03 6.55
C PRO A 117 -15.98 -1.48 6.02
N GLY A 118 -17.15 -1.97 5.71
CA GLY A 118 -17.33 -3.32 5.18
C GLY A 118 -17.05 -4.47 6.16
N ALA A 119 -16.77 -4.20 7.44
CA ALA A 119 -16.55 -5.23 8.45
C ALA A 119 -17.88 -5.79 8.96
N SER A 120 -18.65 -6.41 8.07
CA SER A 120 -19.91 -7.06 8.36
C SER A 120 -19.98 -8.43 7.68
N PRO A 121 -20.78 -9.37 8.21
CA PRO A 121 -20.89 -10.72 7.61
C PRO A 121 -21.49 -10.70 6.19
N LYS A 122 -22.17 -9.63 5.82
CA LYS A 122 -22.73 -9.45 4.48
C LYS A 122 -21.69 -8.95 3.48
N ASP A 123 -20.77 -8.11 3.95
CA ASP A 123 -19.87 -7.34 3.08
C ASP A 123 -18.46 -7.93 3.00
N CYS A 124 -18.06 -8.77 3.97
CA CYS A 124 -16.73 -9.35 4.05
C CYS A 124 -16.77 -10.84 4.40
N GLY A 125 -15.95 -11.62 3.71
CA GLY A 125 -15.86 -13.07 3.93
C GLY A 125 -15.22 -13.47 5.27
N ASN A 126 -14.53 -12.55 5.96
CA ASN A 126 -13.89 -12.77 7.27
C ASN A 126 -13.92 -11.49 8.13
N TYR A 127 -15.12 -10.97 8.35
CA TYR A 127 -15.35 -9.65 8.96
C TYR A 127 -14.86 -9.50 10.41
N LEU A 128 -14.63 -10.60 11.13
CA LEU A 128 -14.10 -10.60 12.50
C LEU A 128 -12.58 -10.46 12.56
N ASP A 129 -11.87 -10.70 11.46
CA ASP A 129 -10.40 -10.62 11.38
C ASP A 129 -9.97 -9.16 11.16
N MET A 130 -10.22 -8.30 12.16
CA MET A 130 -9.92 -6.88 12.14
C MET A 130 -9.17 -6.46 13.41
N ASN A 131 -8.22 -5.52 13.26
CA ASN A 131 -7.49 -4.90 14.37
C ASN A 131 -7.22 -3.42 14.05
N LEU A 132 -8.18 -2.56 14.42
CA LEU A 132 -8.10 -1.14 14.11
C LEU A 132 -6.94 -0.44 14.84
N SER A 133 -6.72 -0.75 16.12
CA SER A 133 -5.67 -0.09 16.89
C SER A 133 -4.28 -0.36 16.31
N MET A 134 -4.02 -1.58 15.84
CA MET A 134 -2.76 -1.92 15.17
C MET A 134 -2.70 -1.36 13.74
N ALA A 135 -3.81 -1.27 13.03
CA ALA A 135 -3.85 -0.55 11.75
C ALA A 135 -3.48 0.93 11.92
N ASN A 136 -3.98 1.59 12.97
CA ASN A 136 -3.58 2.97 13.32
C ASN A 136 -2.07 3.06 13.60
N TYR A 137 -1.51 2.11 14.34
CA TYR A 137 -0.06 2.04 14.62
C TYR A 137 0.76 1.94 13.31
N TRP A 138 0.41 1.00 12.43
CA TRP A 138 1.09 0.83 11.15
C TRP A 138 0.90 2.06 10.24
N GLY A 139 -0.27 2.67 10.27
CA GLY A 139 -0.55 3.93 9.59
C GLY A 139 0.38 5.05 10.05
N ALA A 140 0.53 5.22 11.36
CA ALA A 140 1.43 6.22 11.94
C ALA A 140 2.90 5.96 11.57
N LYS A 141 3.35 4.70 11.66
CA LYS A 141 4.70 4.30 11.27
C LYS A 141 4.98 4.64 9.80
N TYR A 142 4.07 4.28 8.90
CA TYR A 142 4.28 4.50 7.48
C TYR A 142 4.18 5.99 7.08
N VAL A 143 3.31 6.76 7.72
CA VAL A 143 3.30 8.23 7.57
C VAL A 143 4.66 8.82 7.88
N GLY A 144 5.31 8.37 8.96
CA GLY A 144 6.68 8.81 9.30
C GLY A 144 7.71 8.48 8.21
N VAL A 145 7.57 7.34 7.54
CA VAL A 145 8.42 6.98 6.38
C VAL A 145 8.16 7.92 5.21
N LEU A 146 6.89 8.12 4.85
CA LEU A 146 6.50 8.91 3.68
C LEU A 146 6.82 10.40 3.82
N GLU A 147 6.61 10.98 5.00
CA GLU A 147 6.89 12.40 5.28
C GLU A 147 8.39 12.72 5.26
N ASN A 148 9.24 11.72 5.49
CA ASN A 148 10.70 11.85 5.46
C ASN A 148 11.32 11.16 4.23
N ALA A 149 10.51 10.82 3.22
CA ALA A 149 11.00 10.10 2.06
C ALA A 149 11.91 10.98 1.19
N ASP A 150 13.13 10.53 1.01
CA ASP A 150 14.07 11.02 0.01
C ASP A 150 14.06 10.11 -1.24
N GLU A 151 14.96 10.35 -2.17
CA GLU A 151 15.05 9.56 -3.41
C GLU A 151 15.32 8.07 -3.15
N THR A 152 16.00 7.72 -2.06
CA THR A 152 16.29 6.31 -1.71
C THR A 152 15.07 5.56 -1.22
N ARG A 153 14.01 6.28 -0.81
CA ARG A 153 12.72 5.73 -0.38
C ARG A 153 11.65 5.79 -1.49
N LEU A 154 11.99 6.37 -2.63
CA LEU A 154 11.11 6.52 -3.79
C LEU A 154 11.61 5.74 -5.02
N ASN A 155 12.84 5.24 -4.98
CA ASN A 155 13.43 4.40 -6.01
C ASN A 155 14.01 3.12 -5.41
N TYR A 156 13.83 1.99 -6.09
CA TYR A 156 14.40 0.73 -5.63
C TYR A 156 15.92 0.80 -5.52
N PRO A 157 16.53 0.11 -4.54
CA PRO A 157 17.98 0.01 -4.44
C PRO A 157 18.55 -0.72 -5.66
N GLU A 158 19.71 -0.25 -6.15
CA GLU A 158 20.48 -0.90 -7.20
C GLU A 158 21.21 -2.17 -6.70
#